data_8047cffd74080d1b42b7f4fdd2947bde
#
_entry.id   8047cffd74080d1b42b7f4fdd2947bde
#
_cell.length_a   1.000
_cell.length_b   1.000
_cell.length_c   1.000
_cell.angle_alpha   90.00
_cell.angle_beta   90.00
_cell.angle_gamma   90.00
#
_symmetry.space_group_name_H-M   'P 1'
#
loop_
_entity.id
_entity.type
_entity.pdbx_description
1 polymer ?
#
loop_
_entity_poly.entity_id
_entity_poly.type
_entity_poly.pdbx_seq_one_letter_code
_entity_poly.pdbx_strand_id
1 'polypeptide(L)'
;QDLIYKGDASAWLKTAYGLKARYTMRLINRSTDKQADLNKVLDYVSKSFTSADDEAAYAVYDANNINPFFGYFDSRAGFANSQSLTDKLIERKDPRLERVMLSPTTADKKRVQVTGSADKNLVPAPNGTPEQNMQKYGVSAFVYSNTAPTMLMSYHELKFLQAEALCRLNRTSDAEKALKEAVAAGIAN
;
A
#
# COMPACT_ATOMS: atom_id res chain seq x y z
N GLN A 1 -21.71 1.10 15.23
CA GLN A 1 -20.77 0.02 15.60
C GLN A 1 -19.41 0.30 14.98
N ASP A 2 -18.33 0.26 15.78
CA ASP A 2 -16.96 0.42 15.28
C ASP A 2 -16.50 -0.88 14.60
N LEU A 3 -16.27 -0.80 13.29
CA LEU A 3 -15.88 -1.95 12.47
C LEU A 3 -14.36 -2.11 12.31
N ILE A 4 -13.57 -1.18 12.85
CA ILE A 4 -12.11 -1.20 12.75
C ILE A 4 -11.51 -1.79 14.03
N TYR A 5 -11.76 -1.15 15.16
CA TYR A 5 -11.17 -1.53 16.45
C TYR A 5 -12.19 -2.02 17.49
N LYS A 6 -13.45 -2.22 17.08
CA LYS A 6 -14.53 -2.74 17.94
C LYS A 6 -14.73 -1.94 19.25
N GLY A 7 -14.45 -0.64 19.21
CA GLY A 7 -14.58 0.27 20.34
C GLY A 7 -13.31 0.43 21.18
N ASP A 8 -12.17 -0.10 20.79
CA ASP A 8 -10.90 0.11 21.50
C ASP A 8 -10.41 1.55 21.32
N ALA A 9 -10.60 2.36 22.37
CA ALA A 9 -10.18 3.75 22.40
C ALA A 9 -8.65 3.91 22.35
N SER A 10 -7.89 2.94 22.83
CA SER A 10 -6.41 3.00 22.82
C SER A 10 -5.88 2.81 21.41
N ALA A 11 -6.47 1.91 20.63
CA ALA A 11 -6.12 1.71 19.22
C ALA A 11 -6.48 2.96 18.38
N TRP A 12 -7.63 3.58 18.63
CA TRP A 12 -7.98 4.86 18.01
C TRP A 12 -7.01 5.99 18.38
N LEU A 13 -6.54 6.03 19.63
CA LEU A 13 -5.53 7.01 20.06
C LEU A 13 -4.21 6.83 19.30
N LYS A 14 -3.72 5.58 19.14
CA LYS A 14 -2.54 5.27 18.32
C LYS A 14 -2.72 5.72 16.88
N THR A 15 -3.89 5.44 16.27
CA THR A 15 -4.24 5.89 14.93
C THR A 15 -4.23 7.41 14.82
N ALA A 16 -4.79 8.12 15.79
CA ALA A 16 -4.79 9.58 15.82
C ALA A 16 -3.37 10.16 15.84
N TYR A 17 -2.45 9.56 16.59
CA TYR A 17 -1.04 9.95 16.56
C TYR A 17 -0.39 9.66 15.20
N GLY A 18 -0.67 8.53 14.56
CA GLY A 18 -0.19 8.23 13.20
C GLY A 18 -0.67 9.27 12.18
N LEU A 19 -1.95 9.64 12.24
CA LEU A 19 -2.51 10.69 11.39
C LEU A 19 -1.89 12.06 11.67
N LYS A 20 -1.61 12.41 12.94
CA LYS A 20 -0.88 13.65 13.28
C LYS A 20 0.52 13.64 12.67
N ALA A 21 1.25 12.53 12.73
CA ALA A 21 2.55 12.40 12.07
C ALA A 21 2.44 12.63 10.56
N ARG A 22 1.49 11.96 9.90
CA ARG A 22 1.20 12.11 8.46
C ARG A 22 0.92 13.55 8.07
N TYR A 23 0.01 14.21 8.75
CA TYR A 23 -0.38 15.58 8.39
C TYR A 23 0.70 16.59 8.71
N THR A 24 1.44 16.43 9.81
CA THR A 24 2.60 17.30 10.12
C THR A 24 3.66 17.18 9.02
N MET A 25 3.97 15.95 8.58
CA MET A 25 4.93 15.75 7.50
C MET A 25 4.45 16.33 6.16
N ARG A 26 3.17 16.21 5.82
CA ARG A 26 2.61 16.79 4.59
C ARG A 26 2.70 18.32 4.56
N LEU A 27 2.63 18.95 5.71
CA LEU A 27 2.72 20.40 5.85
C LEU A 27 4.15 20.91 6.05
N ILE A 28 5.16 20.06 6.10
CA ILE A 28 6.54 20.39 6.45
C ILE A 28 7.15 21.48 5.56
N ASN A 29 6.77 21.55 4.28
CA ASN A 29 7.28 22.59 3.37
C ASN A 29 6.70 23.97 3.65
N ARG A 30 5.60 24.08 4.39
CA ARG A 30 4.95 25.32 4.82
C ARG A 30 5.28 25.69 6.25
N SER A 31 6.04 24.85 6.96
CA SER A 31 6.44 25.07 8.35
C SER A 31 7.39 26.26 8.46
N THR A 32 7.19 27.08 9.48
CA THR A 32 8.09 28.17 9.88
C THR A 32 9.29 27.65 10.69
N ASP A 33 9.14 26.51 11.37
CA ASP A 33 10.21 25.79 12.07
C ASP A 33 10.16 24.31 11.72
N LYS A 34 10.83 23.97 10.62
CA LYS A 34 10.88 22.59 10.12
C LYS A 34 11.50 21.61 11.10
N GLN A 35 12.50 22.06 11.86
CA GLN A 35 13.20 21.20 12.83
C GLN A 35 12.26 20.83 14.00
N ALA A 36 11.53 21.79 14.53
CA ALA A 36 10.55 21.54 15.58
C ALA A 36 9.45 20.60 15.09
N ASP A 37 8.93 20.82 13.88
CA ASP A 37 7.86 19.97 13.33
C ASP A 37 8.33 18.57 12.98
N LEU A 38 9.56 18.37 12.51
CA LEU A 38 10.15 17.03 12.32
C LEU A 38 10.30 16.29 13.65
N ASN A 39 10.70 16.98 14.73
CA ASN A 39 10.74 16.37 16.06
C ASN A 39 9.34 16.00 16.58
N LYS A 40 8.30 16.82 16.29
CA LYS A 40 6.90 16.45 16.58
C LYS A 40 6.47 15.19 15.81
N VAL A 41 6.88 15.03 14.55
CA VAL A 41 6.61 13.81 13.79
C VAL A 41 7.18 12.58 14.53
N LEU A 42 8.43 12.65 15.00
CA LEU A 42 9.06 11.56 15.75
C LEU A 42 8.34 11.27 17.08
N ASP A 43 7.91 12.32 17.80
CA ASP A 43 7.10 12.17 19.02
C ASP A 43 5.75 11.48 18.73
N TYR A 44 5.07 11.87 17.66
CA TYR A 44 3.81 11.23 17.27
C TYR A 44 3.99 9.78 16.83
N VAL A 45 5.04 9.49 16.08
CA VAL A 45 5.40 8.11 15.70
C VAL A 45 5.62 7.24 16.94
N SER A 46 6.32 7.74 17.96
CA SER A 46 6.60 6.98 19.19
C SER A 46 5.35 6.64 20.02
N LYS A 47 4.25 7.36 19.80
CA LYS A 47 2.95 7.19 20.48
C LYS A 47 1.92 6.44 19.62
N SER A 48 2.31 6.06 18.39
CA SER A 48 1.44 5.42 17.42
C SER A 48 1.67 3.90 17.37
N PHE A 49 1.54 3.29 16.19
CA PHE A 49 1.65 1.85 15.98
C PHE A 49 3.04 1.30 16.32
N THR A 50 3.07 0.16 16.98
CA THR A 50 4.29 -0.58 17.32
C THR A 50 4.53 -1.80 16.43
N SER A 51 3.47 -2.29 15.77
CA SER A 51 3.51 -3.39 14.81
C SER A 51 2.39 -3.26 13.77
N ALA A 52 2.36 -4.16 12.79
CA ALA A 52 1.28 -4.25 11.83
C ALA A 52 -0.07 -4.62 12.48
N ASP A 53 -0.08 -5.26 13.64
CA ASP A 53 -1.32 -5.60 14.35
C ASP A 53 -2.08 -4.37 14.87
N ASP A 54 -1.40 -3.23 15.00
CA ASP A 54 -2.01 -1.96 15.41
C ASP A 54 -2.68 -1.20 14.24
N GLU A 55 -2.52 -1.65 12.99
CA GLU A 55 -2.92 -0.91 11.79
C GLU A 55 -4.41 -0.58 11.76
N ALA A 56 -4.73 0.62 11.25
CA ALA A 56 -6.11 1.03 11.03
C ALA A 56 -6.58 0.51 9.67
N ALA A 57 -7.29 -0.60 9.64
CA ALA A 57 -7.80 -1.22 8.44
C ALA A 57 -9.29 -1.55 8.56
N TYR A 58 -10.06 -1.24 7.51
CA TYR A 58 -11.40 -1.78 7.36
C TYR A 58 -11.28 -3.14 6.65
N ALA A 59 -11.53 -4.23 7.37
CA ALA A 59 -11.27 -5.60 6.93
C ALA A 59 -12.51 -6.52 7.03
N VAL A 60 -13.71 -5.94 7.17
CA VAL A 60 -14.96 -6.71 7.35
C VAL A 60 -15.70 -6.98 6.03
N TYR A 61 -14.94 -7.16 4.96
CA TYR A 61 -15.49 -7.55 3.66
C TYR A 61 -15.77 -9.04 3.60
N ASP A 62 -16.87 -9.40 2.91
CA ASP A 62 -17.29 -10.77 2.66
C ASP A 62 -17.94 -10.91 1.27
N ALA A 63 -18.55 -12.06 0.98
CA ALA A 63 -19.19 -12.33 -0.31
C ALA A 63 -20.39 -11.40 -0.61
N ASN A 64 -21.07 -10.86 0.42
CA ASN A 64 -22.24 -9.98 0.29
C ASN A 64 -21.87 -8.50 0.42
N ASN A 65 -20.74 -8.23 1.07
CA ASN A 65 -20.21 -6.90 1.32
C ASN A 65 -18.76 -6.84 0.81
N ILE A 66 -18.61 -6.82 -0.51
CA ILE A 66 -17.31 -6.85 -1.18
C ILE A 66 -16.57 -5.54 -1.04
N ASN A 67 -15.24 -5.60 -1.13
CA ASN A 67 -14.40 -4.42 -1.20
C ASN A 67 -14.83 -3.53 -2.40
N PRO A 68 -15.16 -2.25 -2.18
CA PRO A 68 -15.64 -1.36 -3.24
C PRO A 68 -14.58 -1.11 -4.35
N PHE A 69 -13.30 -1.21 -4.05
CA PHE A 69 -12.26 -1.16 -5.09
C PHE A 69 -12.34 -2.37 -6.01
N PHE A 70 -12.53 -3.58 -5.46
CA PHE A 70 -12.76 -4.77 -6.28
C PHE A 70 -13.98 -4.59 -7.19
N GLY A 71 -15.13 -4.20 -6.63
CA GLY A 71 -16.35 -3.97 -7.41
C GLY A 71 -16.17 -2.92 -8.51
N TYR A 72 -15.42 -1.86 -8.23
CA TYR A 72 -15.12 -0.82 -9.20
C TYR A 72 -14.20 -1.35 -10.33
N PHE A 73 -13.15 -2.09 -10.00
CA PHE A 73 -12.21 -2.64 -10.98
C PHE A 73 -12.81 -3.80 -11.77
N ASP A 74 -13.63 -4.65 -11.14
CA ASP A 74 -14.27 -5.79 -11.80
C ASP A 74 -15.37 -5.35 -12.80
N SER A 75 -16.13 -4.31 -12.45
CA SER A 75 -17.20 -3.77 -13.30
C SER A 75 -16.70 -2.91 -14.47
N ARG A 76 -15.42 -2.53 -14.49
CA ARG A 76 -14.85 -1.63 -15.49
C ARG A 76 -13.66 -2.26 -16.20
N ALA A 77 -13.75 -2.38 -17.51
CA ALA A 77 -12.70 -2.95 -18.35
C ALA A 77 -11.48 -2.05 -18.56
N GLY A 78 -11.42 -0.89 -17.87
CA GLY A 78 -10.41 0.15 -18.09
C GLY A 78 -9.14 0.06 -17.23
N PHE A 79 -8.95 -1.00 -16.44
CA PHE A 79 -7.82 -1.11 -15.52
C PHE A 79 -6.94 -2.32 -15.84
N ALA A 80 -5.64 -2.11 -15.81
CA ALA A 80 -4.64 -3.15 -16.03
C ALA A 80 -3.30 -2.78 -15.39
N ASN A 81 -2.43 -3.77 -15.18
CA ASN A 81 -1.05 -3.53 -14.79
C ASN A 81 -0.28 -2.84 -15.91
N SER A 82 0.43 -1.77 -15.61
CA SER A 82 1.24 -1.07 -16.61
C SER A 82 2.50 -1.86 -16.97
N GLN A 83 2.90 -1.78 -18.22
CA GLN A 83 4.15 -2.35 -18.70
C GLN A 83 5.34 -1.76 -17.94
N SER A 84 5.37 -0.46 -17.66
CA SER A 84 6.47 0.18 -16.91
C SER A 84 6.68 -0.41 -15.53
N LEU A 85 5.62 -0.78 -14.81
CA LEU A 85 5.75 -1.45 -13.51
C LEU A 85 6.30 -2.86 -13.70
N THR A 86 5.73 -3.61 -14.64
CA THR A 86 6.13 -4.99 -14.92
C THR A 86 7.59 -5.08 -15.34
N ASP A 87 8.04 -4.21 -16.25
CA ASP A 87 9.43 -4.16 -16.72
C ASP A 87 10.40 -3.90 -15.56
N LYS A 88 10.06 -2.99 -14.63
CA LYS A 88 10.89 -2.72 -13.45
C LYS A 88 10.97 -3.90 -12.48
N LEU A 89 9.87 -4.62 -12.30
CA LEU A 89 9.86 -5.83 -11.45
C LEU A 89 10.73 -6.93 -12.07
N ILE A 90 10.68 -7.09 -13.41
CA ILE A 90 11.52 -8.06 -14.14
C ILE A 90 13.00 -7.65 -14.09
N GLU A 91 13.33 -6.40 -14.44
CA GLU A 91 14.69 -5.88 -14.43
C GLU A 91 15.38 -6.06 -13.07
N ARG A 92 14.65 -5.80 -12.00
CA ARG A 92 15.15 -5.91 -10.63
C ARG A 92 15.09 -7.32 -10.05
N LYS A 93 14.55 -8.28 -10.79
CA LYS A 93 14.27 -9.64 -10.27
C LYS A 93 13.46 -9.60 -8.97
N ASP A 94 12.48 -8.70 -8.93
CA ASP A 94 11.68 -8.41 -7.73
C ASP A 94 10.71 -9.57 -7.46
N PRO A 95 10.79 -10.24 -6.29
CA PRO A 95 9.92 -11.38 -5.98
C PRO A 95 8.44 -11.00 -5.88
N ARG A 96 8.12 -9.72 -5.78
CA ARG A 96 6.73 -9.25 -5.79
C ARG A 96 6.02 -9.49 -7.12
N LEU A 97 6.75 -9.67 -8.24
CA LEU A 97 6.15 -9.97 -9.54
C LEU A 97 5.12 -11.09 -9.43
N GLU A 98 5.52 -12.22 -8.82
CA GLU A 98 4.68 -13.40 -8.69
C GLU A 98 3.53 -13.20 -7.68
N ARG A 99 3.66 -12.26 -6.75
CA ARG A 99 2.62 -11.97 -5.74
C ARG A 99 1.58 -10.97 -6.23
N VAL A 100 1.98 -10.02 -7.07
CA VAL A 100 1.12 -8.88 -7.44
C VAL A 100 0.50 -8.99 -8.82
N MET A 101 0.98 -9.89 -9.70
CA MET A 101 0.50 -9.97 -11.08
C MET A 101 -0.47 -11.11 -11.29
N LEU A 102 -1.65 -10.78 -11.79
CA LEU A 102 -2.65 -11.76 -12.27
C LEU A 102 -2.74 -11.72 -13.79
N SER A 103 -3.10 -12.86 -14.39
CA SER A 103 -3.32 -12.99 -15.83
C SER A 103 -4.43 -12.09 -16.36
N PRO A 104 -4.56 -11.94 -17.68
CA PRO A 104 -5.81 -11.56 -18.33
C PRO A 104 -6.98 -12.45 -17.88
N THR A 105 -8.19 -11.96 -18.09
CA THR A 105 -9.40 -12.77 -17.84
C THR A 105 -9.48 -13.94 -18.82
N THR A 106 -9.63 -15.15 -18.31
CA THR A 106 -9.83 -16.36 -19.10
C THR A 106 -11.28 -16.48 -19.58
N ALA A 107 -11.56 -17.42 -20.48
CA ALA A 107 -12.89 -17.63 -21.03
C ALA A 107 -13.94 -17.98 -19.95
N ASP A 108 -13.52 -18.60 -18.85
CA ASP A 108 -14.35 -18.93 -17.68
C ASP A 108 -14.40 -17.77 -16.64
N LYS A 109 -14.00 -16.57 -17.04
CA LYS A 109 -13.95 -15.33 -16.23
C LYS A 109 -13.07 -15.42 -14.98
N LYS A 110 -12.06 -16.26 -15.01
CA LYS A 110 -11.07 -16.38 -13.95
C LYS A 110 -9.76 -15.67 -14.30
N ARG A 111 -9.00 -15.38 -13.29
CA ARG A 111 -7.61 -14.90 -13.41
C ARG A 111 -6.72 -15.84 -12.61
N VAL A 112 -5.53 -16.08 -13.11
CA VAL A 112 -4.54 -16.94 -12.46
C VAL A 112 -3.31 -16.12 -12.03
N GLN A 113 -2.65 -16.58 -10.99
CA GLN A 113 -1.41 -15.96 -10.52
C GLN A 113 -0.31 -16.17 -11.56
N VAL A 114 0.44 -15.12 -11.85
CA VAL A 114 1.65 -15.20 -12.68
C VAL A 114 2.75 -15.88 -11.88
N THR A 115 3.49 -16.78 -12.50
CA THR A 115 4.52 -17.64 -11.85
C THR A 115 5.96 -17.22 -12.17
N GLY A 116 6.17 -16.09 -12.83
CA GLY A 116 7.48 -15.55 -13.15
C GLY A 116 7.51 -14.69 -14.39
N SER A 117 8.69 -14.14 -14.69
CA SER A 117 8.89 -13.24 -15.84
C SER A 117 8.73 -13.92 -17.22
N ALA A 118 8.87 -15.22 -17.29
CA ALA A 118 8.68 -16.01 -18.51
C ALA A 118 7.25 -16.59 -18.63
N ASP A 119 6.36 -16.31 -17.69
CA ASP A 119 4.98 -16.81 -17.74
C ASP A 119 4.21 -16.14 -18.89
N LYS A 120 3.64 -16.96 -19.78
CA LYS A 120 2.79 -16.49 -20.89
C LYS A 120 1.55 -15.71 -20.43
N ASN A 121 1.15 -15.88 -19.18
CA ASN A 121 0.04 -15.18 -18.55
C ASN A 121 0.45 -13.78 -18.04
N LEU A 122 1.73 -13.42 -18.10
CA LEU A 122 2.21 -12.08 -17.78
C LEU A 122 1.99 -11.16 -18.99
N VAL A 123 0.84 -10.52 -19.04
CA VAL A 123 0.42 -9.65 -20.16
C VAL A 123 0.12 -8.25 -19.60
N PRO A 124 1.14 -7.39 -19.44
CA PRO A 124 0.93 -6.01 -19.01
C PRO A 124 0.35 -5.14 -20.13
N ALA A 125 -0.34 -4.08 -19.76
CA ALA A 125 -0.84 -3.09 -20.70
C ALA A 125 0.28 -2.14 -21.16
N PRO A 126 0.47 -1.89 -22.45
CA PRO A 126 1.37 -0.86 -22.95
C PRO A 126 0.99 0.51 -22.41
N ASN A 127 1.99 1.33 -22.07
CA ASN A 127 1.75 2.69 -21.59
C ASN A 127 1.13 3.57 -22.68
N GLY A 128 0.17 4.39 -22.28
CA GLY A 128 -0.48 5.34 -23.19
C GLY A 128 -1.44 4.72 -24.19
N THR A 129 -1.79 3.45 -24.03
CA THR A 129 -2.77 2.80 -24.91
C THR A 129 -4.19 3.16 -24.45
N PRO A 130 -4.97 3.92 -25.22
CA PRO A 130 -6.33 4.31 -24.89
C PRO A 130 -7.30 3.17 -25.21
N GLU A 131 -7.16 2.04 -24.54
CA GLU A 131 -7.92 0.87 -24.84
C GLU A 131 -9.09 0.67 -23.88
N GLN A 132 -10.27 0.45 -24.42
CA GLN A 132 -11.48 0.25 -23.63
C GLN A 132 -11.63 -1.19 -23.13
N ASN A 133 -11.02 -2.17 -23.82
CA ASN A 133 -11.07 -3.57 -23.41
C ASN A 133 -9.76 -3.98 -22.72
N MET A 134 -9.63 -3.62 -21.45
CA MET A 134 -8.45 -3.97 -20.64
C MET A 134 -8.49 -5.41 -20.10
N GLN A 135 -9.57 -6.17 -20.34
CA GLN A 135 -9.67 -7.58 -19.91
C GLN A 135 -8.62 -8.48 -20.57
N LYS A 136 -8.07 -8.06 -21.71
CA LYS A 136 -6.96 -8.74 -22.37
C LYS A 136 -5.60 -8.59 -21.68
N TYR A 137 -5.52 -7.73 -20.65
CA TYR A 137 -4.31 -7.49 -19.87
C TYR A 137 -4.45 -8.03 -18.45
N GLY A 138 -3.32 -8.26 -17.80
CA GLY A 138 -3.25 -8.63 -16.40
C GLY A 138 -3.61 -7.47 -15.46
N VAL A 139 -4.02 -7.81 -14.25
CA VAL A 139 -4.35 -6.84 -13.18
C VAL A 139 -3.55 -7.13 -11.92
N SER A 140 -3.56 -6.19 -10.98
CA SER A 140 -2.95 -6.39 -9.68
C SER A 140 -3.81 -7.26 -8.76
N ALA A 141 -3.20 -8.25 -8.11
CA ALA A 141 -3.86 -9.05 -7.09
C ALA A 141 -4.38 -8.22 -5.92
N PHE A 142 -3.73 -7.10 -5.59
CA PHE A 142 -4.15 -6.22 -4.49
C PHE A 142 -5.51 -5.55 -4.72
N VAL A 143 -5.81 -5.19 -5.95
CA VAL A 143 -7.09 -4.56 -6.30
C VAL A 143 -8.13 -5.56 -6.78
N TYR A 144 -7.72 -6.79 -7.09
CA TYR A 144 -8.58 -7.84 -7.58
C TYR A 144 -8.85 -8.90 -6.49
N SER A 145 -9.13 -8.42 -5.29
CA SER A 145 -9.58 -9.25 -4.16
C SER A 145 -10.84 -8.64 -3.54
N ASN A 146 -11.93 -9.40 -3.54
CA ASN A 146 -13.21 -8.95 -2.99
C ASN A 146 -13.19 -8.78 -1.46
N THR A 147 -12.21 -9.35 -0.79
CA THR A 147 -12.04 -9.29 0.67
C THR A 147 -10.77 -8.55 1.11
N ALA A 148 -10.02 -7.95 0.18
CA ALA A 148 -8.82 -7.19 0.54
C ALA A 148 -9.14 -6.07 1.53
N PRO A 149 -8.39 -5.89 2.63
CA PRO A 149 -8.65 -4.82 3.58
C PRO A 149 -8.36 -3.45 2.97
N THR A 150 -9.15 -2.45 3.37
CA THR A 150 -8.89 -1.05 3.02
C THR A 150 -8.09 -0.40 4.14
N MET A 151 -6.83 -0.07 3.86
CA MET A 151 -5.93 0.54 4.83
C MET A 151 -6.21 2.03 4.99
N LEU A 152 -6.48 2.47 6.21
CA LEU A 152 -6.59 3.89 6.57
C LEU A 152 -5.26 4.47 7.03
N MET A 153 -4.52 3.71 7.81
CA MET A 153 -3.17 4.03 8.27
C MET A 153 -2.41 2.73 8.51
N SER A 154 -1.27 2.55 7.87
CA SER A 154 -0.45 1.35 8.01
C SER A 154 0.81 1.59 8.84
N TYR A 155 1.35 0.50 9.41
CA TYR A 155 2.60 0.54 10.16
C TYR A 155 3.79 0.90 9.26
N HIS A 156 3.85 0.34 8.06
CA HIS A 156 4.93 0.67 7.13
C HIS A 156 4.91 2.14 6.69
N GLU A 157 3.73 2.74 6.47
CA GLU A 157 3.64 4.19 6.20
C GLU A 157 4.20 5.01 7.37
N LEU A 158 3.83 4.63 8.61
CA LEU A 158 4.34 5.30 9.80
C LEU A 158 5.86 5.24 9.90
N LYS A 159 6.45 4.07 9.57
CA LYS A 159 7.90 3.88 9.55
C LYS A 159 8.60 4.66 8.43
N PHE A 160 7.98 4.80 7.26
CA PHE A 160 8.49 5.69 6.22
C PHE A 160 8.50 7.16 6.66
N LEU A 161 7.44 7.62 7.34
CA LEU A 161 7.41 8.98 7.92
C LEU A 161 8.51 9.17 8.96
N GLN A 162 8.77 8.16 9.80
CA GLN A 162 9.88 8.17 10.75
C GLN A 162 11.23 8.29 10.04
N ALA A 163 11.47 7.46 9.04
CA ALA A 163 12.72 7.46 8.28
C ALA A 163 12.97 8.81 7.59
N GLU A 164 11.93 9.37 6.96
CA GLU A 164 12.03 10.69 6.33
C GLU A 164 12.33 11.80 7.35
N ALA A 165 11.65 11.82 8.49
CA ALA A 165 11.89 12.82 9.54
C ALA A 165 13.33 12.73 10.09
N LEU A 166 13.81 11.52 10.36
CA LEU A 166 15.18 11.27 10.82
C LEU A 166 16.22 11.70 9.79
N CYS A 167 15.99 11.37 8.51
CA CYS A 167 16.88 11.78 7.42
C CYS A 167 16.99 13.30 7.31
N ARG A 168 15.86 14.01 7.36
CA ARG A 168 15.81 15.47 7.30
C ARG A 168 16.43 16.15 8.53
N LEU A 169 16.50 15.44 9.67
CA LEU A 169 17.19 15.86 10.89
C LEU A 169 18.68 15.45 10.91
N ASN A 170 19.23 14.94 9.80
CA ASN A 170 20.60 14.41 9.67
C ASN A 170 20.94 13.27 10.64
N ARG A 171 19.94 12.53 11.12
CA ARG A 171 20.08 11.32 11.95
C ARG A 171 20.18 10.08 11.05
N THR A 172 21.24 9.99 10.25
CA THR A 172 21.36 9.04 9.13
C THR A 172 21.27 7.57 9.55
N SER A 173 21.95 7.18 10.63
CA SER A 173 21.93 5.80 11.13
C SER A 173 20.54 5.35 11.58
N ASP A 174 19.84 6.22 12.31
CA ASP A 174 18.47 5.95 12.76
C ASP A 174 17.49 5.93 11.58
N ALA A 175 17.70 6.83 10.59
CA ALA A 175 16.90 6.87 9.37
C ALA A 175 17.04 5.59 8.55
N GLU A 176 18.26 5.07 8.39
CA GLU A 176 18.53 3.81 7.69
C GLU A 176 17.84 2.63 8.38
N LYS A 177 17.90 2.56 9.71
CA LYS A 177 17.21 1.52 10.49
C LYS A 177 15.69 1.59 10.29
N ALA A 178 15.09 2.78 10.44
CA ALA A 178 13.66 2.97 10.25
C ALA A 178 13.21 2.65 8.81
N LEU A 179 14.03 2.98 7.81
CA LEU A 179 13.77 2.65 6.41
C LEU A 179 13.77 1.14 6.16
N LYS A 180 14.74 0.41 6.71
CA LYS A 180 14.77 -1.06 6.62
C LYS A 180 13.53 -1.70 7.26
N GLU A 181 13.11 -1.21 8.43
CA GLU A 181 11.88 -1.66 9.09
C GLU A 181 10.64 -1.36 8.25
N ALA A 182 10.56 -0.16 7.64
CA ALA A 182 9.45 0.22 6.77
C ALA A 182 9.34 -0.68 5.54
N VAL A 183 10.47 -0.95 4.87
CA VAL A 183 10.52 -1.82 3.69
C VAL A 183 10.14 -3.25 4.07
N ALA A 184 10.68 -3.79 5.17
CA ALA A 184 10.37 -5.13 5.64
C ALA A 184 8.87 -5.28 5.94
N ALA A 185 8.28 -4.32 6.67
CA ALA A 185 6.86 -4.31 6.96
C ALA A 185 5.99 -4.19 5.69
N GLY A 186 6.39 -3.35 4.72
CA GLY A 186 5.64 -3.18 3.47
C GLY A 186 5.74 -4.38 2.51
N ILE A 187 6.75 -5.26 2.67
CA ILE A 187 6.86 -6.51 1.89
C ILE A 187 6.07 -7.64 2.56
N ALA A 188 5.96 -7.62 3.90
CA ALA A 188 5.23 -8.64 4.66
C ALA A 188 3.70 -8.53 4.50
N ASN A 189 3.19 -7.30 4.24
CA ASN A 189 1.78 -7.03 3.92
C ASN A 189 1.48 -7.38 2.45
#